data_b9b9fd4122c63a723b6edd3989319864
#
_entry.id   b9b9fd4122c63a723b6edd3989319864
#
_cell.length_a   1.000
_cell.length_b   1.000
_cell.length_c   1.000
_cell.angle_alpha   90.00
_cell.angle_beta   90.00
_cell.angle_gamma   90.00
#
_symmetry.space_group_name_H-M   'P 1'
#
loop_
_entity.id
_entity.type
_entity.pdbx_description
1 polymer ?
#
loop_
_entity_poly.entity_id
_entity_poly.type
_entity_poly.pdbx_seq_one_letter_code
_entity_poly.pdbx_strand_id
1 'polypeptide(L)'
;MKLFAPIAVAVMFALPAAAVHAEPIDHTRAGVEAAGRWLAVLDAGRGADAWSAASASLRAAVTQEQLAGGLAAARAPFGAFKSRKLANARYTTTLPGAPPGEYVVIQFESTFDRRAGAIETVTPMREADGSWKVSGYFIR
;
A
#
# COMPACT_ATOMS: atom_id res chain seq x y z
N MET A 1 61.88 -29.80 44.03
CA MET A 1 60.59 -30.21 43.52
C MET A 1 59.89 -28.96 43.01
N LYS A 2 59.93 -28.71 41.71
CA LYS A 2 59.31 -27.50 41.10
C LYS A 2 57.97 -27.87 40.51
N LEU A 3 56.89 -27.35 41.09
CA LEU A 3 55.54 -27.47 40.57
C LEU A 3 55.37 -26.49 39.37
N PHE A 4 55.16 -27.04 38.19
CA PHE A 4 54.69 -26.27 37.05
C PHE A 4 53.20 -26.23 37.06
N ALA A 5 52.60 -25.03 37.21
CA ALA A 5 51.20 -24.78 37.02
C ALA A 5 50.94 -24.57 35.51
N PRO A 6 49.88 -25.18 34.90
CA PRO A 6 49.57 -24.90 33.52
C PRO A 6 48.79 -23.56 33.41
N ILE A 7 49.32 -22.69 32.58
CA ILE A 7 48.63 -21.45 32.21
C ILE A 7 47.53 -21.82 31.17
N ALA A 8 46.26 -21.70 31.59
CA ALA A 8 45.13 -21.84 30.72
C ALA A 8 44.97 -20.54 29.92
N VAL A 9 45.28 -20.58 28.64
CA VAL A 9 45.04 -19.49 27.68
C VAL A 9 43.54 -19.60 27.26
N ALA A 10 42.73 -18.70 27.82
CA ALA A 10 41.34 -18.55 27.38
C ALA A 10 41.32 -17.78 26.03
N VAL A 11 41.07 -18.47 24.94
CA VAL A 11 40.84 -17.87 23.65
C VAL A 11 39.39 -17.38 23.62
N MET A 12 39.21 -16.06 23.78
CA MET A 12 37.91 -15.40 23.55
C MET A 12 37.66 -15.32 22.06
N PHE A 13 36.75 -16.14 21.56
CA PHE A 13 36.17 -15.99 20.23
C PHE A 13 35.22 -14.78 20.26
N ALA A 14 35.66 -13.65 19.73
CA ALA A 14 34.75 -12.54 19.40
C ALA A 14 33.92 -12.94 18.19
N LEU A 15 32.64 -13.23 18.38
CA LEU A 15 31.67 -13.38 17.30
C LEU A 15 31.48 -12.02 16.62
N PRO A 16 31.64 -11.90 15.31
CA PRO A 16 31.31 -10.66 14.64
C PRO A 16 29.80 -10.42 14.79
N ALA A 17 29.44 -9.29 15.37
CA ALA A 17 28.06 -8.79 15.35
C ALA A 17 27.69 -8.53 13.88
N ALA A 18 26.88 -9.41 13.31
CA ALA A 18 26.29 -9.16 12.00
C ALA A 18 25.45 -7.89 12.10
N ALA A 19 25.90 -6.82 11.48
CA ALA A 19 25.10 -5.61 11.33
C ALA A 19 23.85 -5.98 10.51
N VAL A 20 22.69 -6.00 11.17
CA VAL A 20 21.42 -6.12 10.48
C VAL A 20 21.21 -4.81 9.74
N HIS A 21 21.54 -4.80 8.46
CA HIS A 21 21.18 -3.71 7.58
C HIS A 21 19.67 -3.81 7.35
N ALA A 22 18.91 -2.86 7.91
CA ALA A 22 17.49 -2.71 7.58
C ALA A 22 17.42 -2.33 6.09
N GLU A 23 16.72 -3.15 5.29
CA GLU A 23 16.43 -2.82 3.89
C GLU A 23 15.70 -1.47 3.83
N PRO A 24 16.03 -0.58 2.86
CA PRO A 24 15.29 0.64 2.65
C PRO A 24 13.81 0.32 2.43
N ILE A 25 12.93 1.04 3.11
CA ILE A 25 11.48 0.86 2.95
C ILE A 25 11.11 1.28 1.53
N ASP A 26 10.65 0.33 0.73
CA ASP A 26 10.11 0.62 -0.60
C ASP A 26 8.66 1.09 -0.46
N HIS A 27 8.50 2.40 -0.31
CA HIS A 27 7.19 3.05 -0.18
C HIS A 27 6.29 2.79 -1.39
N THR A 28 6.88 2.74 -2.59
CA THR A 28 6.12 2.47 -3.82
C THR A 28 5.51 1.07 -3.78
N ARG A 29 6.30 0.07 -3.41
CA ARG A 29 5.80 -1.31 -3.27
C ARG A 29 4.72 -1.41 -2.19
N ALA A 30 4.94 -0.81 -1.03
CA ALA A 30 3.97 -0.81 0.06
C ALA A 30 2.64 -0.16 -0.36
N GLY A 31 2.71 0.94 -1.11
CA GLY A 31 1.52 1.60 -1.68
C GLY A 31 0.79 0.72 -2.70
N VAL A 32 1.51 0.06 -3.61
CA VAL A 32 0.93 -0.86 -4.61
C VAL A 32 0.22 -2.03 -3.93
N GLU A 33 0.84 -2.63 -2.92
CA GLU A 33 0.23 -3.71 -2.15
C GLU A 33 -1.05 -3.25 -1.42
N ALA A 34 -1.04 -2.06 -0.82
CA ALA A 34 -2.21 -1.49 -0.16
C ALA A 34 -3.35 -1.22 -1.16
N ALA A 35 -3.03 -0.66 -2.33
CA ALA A 35 -4.00 -0.45 -3.39
C ALA A 35 -4.61 -1.77 -3.88
N GLY A 36 -3.80 -2.80 -4.07
CA GLY A 36 -4.26 -4.13 -4.50
C GLY A 36 -5.24 -4.76 -3.51
N ARG A 37 -4.94 -4.69 -2.22
CA ARG A 37 -5.86 -5.18 -1.17
C ARG A 37 -7.18 -4.42 -1.16
N TRP A 38 -7.14 -3.11 -1.28
CA TRP A 38 -8.33 -2.27 -1.30
C TRP A 38 -9.19 -2.53 -2.54
N LEU A 39 -8.56 -2.64 -3.71
CA LEU A 39 -9.25 -2.96 -4.96
C LEU A 39 -9.92 -4.34 -4.92
N ALA A 40 -9.31 -5.33 -4.28
CA ALA A 40 -9.93 -6.65 -4.10
C ALA A 40 -11.26 -6.58 -3.32
N VAL A 41 -11.32 -5.73 -2.30
CA VAL A 41 -12.56 -5.47 -1.55
C VAL A 41 -13.61 -4.82 -2.46
N LEU A 42 -13.20 -3.84 -3.25
CA LEU A 42 -14.09 -3.16 -4.19
C LEU A 42 -14.59 -4.09 -5.31
N ASP A 43 -13.70 -4.93 -5.85
CA ASP A 43 -14.04 -5.91 -6.89
C ASP A 43 -15.07 -6.96 -6.40
N ALA A 44 -15.07 -7.24 -5.12
CA ALA A 44 -16.05 -8.12 -4.46
C ALA A 44 -17.41 -7.44 -4.21
N GLY A 45 -17.59 -6.18 -4.64
CA GLY A 45 -18.82 -5.41 -4.42
C GLY A 45 -19.01 -4.93 -2.98
N ARG A 46 -17.94 -4.87 -2.18
CA ARG A 46 -17.97 -4.55 -0.76
C ARG A 46 -17.61 -3.07 -0.51
N GLY A 47 -18.40 -2.16 -1.06
CA GLY A 47 -18.14 -0.72 -0.98
C GLY A 47 -18.09 -0.16 0.45
N ALA A 48 -18.92 -0.67 1.36
CA ALA A 48 -18.89 -0.29 2.77
C ALA A 48 -17.57 -0.68 3.45
N ASP A 49 -17.05 -1.85 3.15
CA ASP A 49 -15.76 -2.32 3.67
C ASP A 49 -14.59 -1.54 3.03
N ALA A 50 -14.73 -1.12 1.78
CA ALA A 50 -13.77 -0.25 1.12
C ALA A 50 -13.63 1.10 1.86
N TRP A 51 -14.73 1.66 2.38
CA TRP A 51 -14.68 2.85 3.24
C TRP A 51 -13.97 2.56 4.57
N SER A 52 -14.29 1.47 5.23
CA SER A 52 -13.65 1.09 6.50
C SER A 52 -12.14 0.88 6.36
N ALA A 53 -11.70 0.39 5.20
CA ALA A 53 -10.29 0.16 4.88
C ALA A 53 -9.57 1.38 4.28
N ALA A 54 -10.29 2.48 4.04
CA ALA A 54 -9.73 3.71 3.47
C ALA A 54 -8.94 4.52 4.51
N SER A 55 -8.19 5.51 4.04
CA SER A 55 -7.45 6.43 4.89
C SER A 55 -8.37 7.21 5.83
N ALA A 56 -7.82 7.67 6.94
CA ALA A 56 -8.53 8.52 7.88
C ALA A 56 -9.03 9.82 7.21
N SER A 57 -8.24 10.39 6.31
CA SER A 57 -8.61 11.61 5.57
C SER A 57 -9.79 11.38 4.64
N LEU A 58 -9.84 10.25 3.92
CA LEU A 58 -10.98 9.93 3.06
C LEU A 58 -12.25 9.67 3.88
N ARG A 59 -12.14 8.92 4.97
CA ARG A 59 -13.28 8.66 5.87
C ARG A 59 -13.82 9.92 6.55
N ALA A 60 -12.97 10.90 6.80
CA ALA A 60 -13.38 12.19 7.32
C ALA A 60 -14.09 13.06 6.27
N ALA A 61 -13.76 12.89 4.99
CA ALA A 61 -14.29 13.70 3.89
C ALA A 61 -15.65 13.20 3.38
N VAL A 62 -15.91 11.87 3.43
CA VAL A 62 -17.15 11.27 2.91
C VAL A 62 -17.69 10.23 3.88
N THR A 63 -19.01 10.06 3.88
CA THR A 63 -19.64 8.98 4.64
C THR A 63 -19.45 7.63 3.94
N GLN A 64 -19.72 6.55 4.68
CA GLN A 64 -19.66 5.20 4.14
C GLN A 64 -20.63 5.02 2.96
N GLU A 65 -21.85 5.54 3.08
CA GLU A 65 -22.88 5.49 2.02
C GLU A 65 -22.47 6.29 0.80
N GLN A 66 -21.91 7.48 1.01
CA GLN A 66 -21.43 8.34 -0.10
C GLN A 66 -20.30 7.65 -0.88
N LEU A 67 -19.33 7.06 -0.20
CA LEU A 67 -18.25 6.37 -0.87
C LEU A 67 -18.74 5.11 -1.58
N ALA A 68 -19.48 4.25 -0.90
CA ALA A 68 -20.02 3.02 -1.48
C ALA A 68 -20.90 3.30 -2.71
N GLY A 69 -21.79 4.28 -2.62
CA GLY A 69 -22.65 4.70 -3.74
C GLY A 69 -21.86 5.32 -4.89
N GLY A 70 -20.89 6.17 -4.58
CA GLY A 70 -20.02 6.80 -5.59
C GLY A 70 -19.14 5.80 -6.33
N LEU A 71 -18.56 4.84 -5.63
CA LEU A 71 -17.76 3.76 -6.23
C LEU A 71 -18.61 2.86 -7.13
N ALA A 72 -19.79 2.47 -6.67
CA ALA A 72 -20.73 1.67 -7.45
C ALA A 72 -21.16 2.40 -8.72
N ALA A 73 -21.52 3.67 -8.62
CA ALA A 73 -21.91 4.50 -9.77
C ALA A 73 -20.77 4.70 -10.77
N ALA A 74 -19.54 4.93 -10.29
CA ALA A 74 -18.37 5.12 -11.16
C ALA A 74 -18.02 3.84 -11.94
N ARG A 75 -18.20 2.67 -11.36
CA ARG A 75 -17.85 1.37 -11.96
C ARG A 75 -19.01 0.74 -12.77
N ALA A 76 -20.24 1.14 -12.54
CA ALA A 76 -21.42 0.55 -13.18
C ALA A 76 -21.32 0.48 -14.73
N PRO A 77 -20.85 1.53 -15.46
CA PRO A 77 -20.72 1.47 -16.92
C PRO A 77 -19.70 0.43 -17.41
N PHE A 78 -18.74 0.04 -16.57
CA PHE A 78 -17.67 -0.89 -16.93
C PHE A 78 -18.07 -2.37 -16.79
N GLY A 79 -19.05 -2.67 -15.94
CA GLY A 79 -19.48 -4.03 -15.62
C GLY A 79 -18.57 -4.72 -14.61
N ALA A 80 -18.62 -6.05 -14.57
CA ALA A 80 -17.84 -6.84 -13.64
C ALA A 80 -16.34 -6.78 -13.95
N PHE A 81 -15.54 -6.73 -12.90
CA PHE A 81 -14.07 -6.79 -12.99
C PHE A 81 -13.61 -8.16 -13.49
N LYS A 82 -12.62 -8.18 -14.38
CA LYS A 82 -11.99 -9.41 -14.91
C LYS A 82 -10.52 -9.53 -14.52
N SER A 83 -9.70 -8.52 -14.86
CA SER A 83 -8.26 -8.54 -14.64
C SER A 83 -7.68 -7.15 -14.60
N ARG A 84 -6.50 -7.01 -14.00
CA ARG A 84 -5.72 -5.78 -14.03
C ARG A 84 -4.23 -6.05 -14.02
N LYS A 85 -3.48 -5.11 -14.57
CA LYS A 85 -2.02 -5.06 -14.50
C LYS A 85 -1.56 -3.69 -14.04
N LEU A 86 -0.47 -3.65 -13.29
CA LEU A 86 0.18 -2.40 -12.91
C LEU A 86 0.76 -1.72 -14.15
N ALA A 87 0.36 -0.48 -14.42
CA ALA A 87 0.88 0.33 -15.51
C ALA A 87 1.96 1.31 -15.01
N ASN A 88 1.71 1.98 -13.89
CA ASN A 88 2.63 2.95 -13.30
C ASN A 88 2.39 3.11 -11.81
N ALA A 89 3.47 3.38 -11.05
CA ALA A 89 3.39 3.73 -9.64
C ALA A 89 4.48 4.75 -9.31
N ARG A 90 4.11 5.83 -8.62
CA ARG A 90 5.01 6.92 -8.27
C ARG A 90 4.78 7.39 -6.84
N TYR A 91 5.84 7.31 -6.03
CA TYR A 91 5.88 7.95 -4.71
C TYR A 91 6.04 9.47 -4.86
N THR A 92 5.30 10.22 -4.03
CA THR A 92 5.42 11.67 -3.97
C THR A 92 5.07 12.20 -2.58
N THR A 93 5.68 13.31 -2.19
CA THR A 93 5.33 14.06 -0.98
C THR A 93 4.49 15.31 -1.28
N THR A 94 4.29 15.60 -2.56
CA THR A 94 3.49 16.73 -3.03
C THR A 94 2.43 16.24 -4.01
N LEU A 95 1.16 16.45 -3.66
CA LEU A 95 0.03 16.09 -4.50
C LEU A 95 -0.93 17.29 -4.56
N PRO A 96 -1.18 17.87 -5.76
CA PRO A 96 -2.07 19.03 -5.90
C PRO A 96 -3.47 18.75 -5.31
N GLY A 97 -3.94 19.68 -4.48
CA GLY A 97 -5.26 19.57 -3.84
C GLY A 97 -5.34 18.62 -2.65
N ALA A 98 -4.24 17.98 -2.25
CA ALA A 98 -4.19 17.09 -1.10
C ALA A 98 -3.38 17.72 0.05
N PRO A 99 -3.63 17.31 1.32
CA PRO A 99 -2.81 17.71 2.46
C PRO A 99 -1.35 17.30 2.27
N PRO A 100 -0.39 17.99 2.91
CA PRO A 100 1.00 17.51 2.98
C PRO A 100 1.05 16.10 3.56
N GLY A 101 1.87 15.23 2.95
CA GLY A 101 1.99 13.84 3.38
C GLY A 101 2.80 13.01 2.40
N GLU A 102 2.72 11.71 2.56
CA GLU A 102 3.37 10.73 1.68
C GLU A 102 2.30 9.96 0.90
N TYR A 103 2.45 9.92 -0.40
CA TYR A 103 1.48 9.34 -1.33
C TYR A 103 2.16 8.42 -2.34
N VAL A 104 1.45 7.42 -2.80
CA VAL A 104 1.80 6.67 -4.01
C VAL A 104 0.65 6.81 -5.00
N VAL A 105 0.91 7.41 -6.14
CA VAL A 105 -0.06 7.51 -7.24
C VAL A 105 0.12 6.33 -8.17
N ILE A 106 -0.89 5.50 -8.31
CA ILE A 106 -0.83 4.21 -8.99
C ILE A 106 -1.85 4.18 -10.10
N GLN A 107 -1.44 3.74 -11.28
CA GLN A 107 -2.33 3.46 -12.40
C GLN A 107 -2.30 1.97 -12.72
N PHE A 108 -3.48 1.38 -12.80
CA PHE A 108 -3.70 0.04 -13.31
C PHE A 108 -4.42 0.11 -14.66
N GLU A 109 -3.99 -0.71 -15.58
CA GLU A 109 -4.75 -1.03 -16.77
C GLU A 109 -5.64 -2.24 -16.45
N SER A 110 -6.95 -2.03 -16.50
CA SER A 110 -7.93 -2.98 -16.01
C SER A 110 -8.90 -3.37 -17.12
N THR A 111 -9.33 -4.63 -17.11
CA THR A 111 -10.35 -5.15 -18.00
C THR A 111 -11.60 -5.48 -17.19
N PHE A 112 -12.73 -4.95 -17.67
CA PHE A 112 -14.06 -5.19 -17.15
C PHE A 112 -14.92 -5.85 -18.24
N ASP A 113 -16.06 -6.42 -17.89
CA ASP A 113 -16.95 -7.11 -18.84
C ASP A 113 -17.32 -6.25 -20.05
N ARG A 114 -17.55 -4.94 -19.85
CA ARG A 114 -17.98 -4.02 -20.89
C ARG A 114 -16.88 -3.07 -21.38
N ARG A 115 -15.68 -3.17 -20.83
CA ARG A 115 -14.57 -2.32 -21.21
C ARG A 115 -13.21 -2.96 -20.96
N ALA A 116 -12.45 -3.15 -22.02
CA ALA A 116 -11.04 -3.45 -21.95
C ALA A 116 -10.23 -2.14 -21.89
N GLY A 117 -9.08 -2.16 -21.22
CA GLY A 117 -8.16 -1.01 -21.18
C GLY A 117 -8.67 0.18 -20.37
N ALA A 118 -9.53 -0.05 -19.39
CA ALA A 118 -9.89 0.97 -18.42
C ALA A 118 -8.66 1.34 -17.57
N ILE A 119 -8.53 2.61 -17.19
CA ILE A 119 -7.47 3.07 -16.29
C ILE A 119 -8.06 3.36 -14.94
N GLU A 120 -7.62 2.60 -13.94
CA GLU A 120 -7.92 2.88 -12.54
C GLU A 120 -6.73 3.60 -11.90
N THR A 121 -6.96 4.79 -11.36
CA THR A 121 -5.98 5.54 -10.59
C THR A 121 -6.31 5.40 -9.11
N VAL A 122 -5.40 4.83 -8.35
CA VAL A 122 -5.55 4.59 -6.90
C VAL A 122 -4.42 5.31 -6.18
N THR A 123 -4.76 6.05 -5.15
CA THR A 123 -3.79 6.86 -4.41
C THR A 123 -3.79 6.50 -2.93
N PRO A 124 -2.98 5.53 -2.50
CA PRO A 124 -2.71 5.32 -1.09
C PRO A 124 -1.91 6.49 -0.49
N MET A 125 -2.19 6.78 0.78
CA MET A 125 -1.37 7.68 1.58
C MET A 125 -0.85 6.96 2.82
N ARG A 126 0.27 7.44 3.35
CA ARG A 126 0.83 6.90 4.58
C ARG A 126 0.09 7.49 5.78
N GLU A 127 -0.41 6.62 6.65
CA GLU A 127 -1.03 6.98 7.91
C GLU A 127 0.01 7.29 9.00
N ALA A 128 -0.44 7.90 10.10
CA ALA A 128 0.44 8.23 11.24
C ALA A 128 1.12 7.00 11.86
N ASP A 129 0.49 5.83 11.79
CA ASP A 129 1.03 4.55 12.28
C ASP A 129 2.01 3.89 11.28
N GLY A 130 2.27 4.52 10.13
CA GLY A 130 3.14 4.02 9.07
C GLY A 130 2.47 3.08 8.07
N SER A 131 1.21 2.71 8.27
CA SER A 131 0.44 1.92 7.30
C SER A 131 0.06 2.75 6.08
N TRP A 132 -0.18 2.07 4.95
CA TRP A 132 -0.66 2.69 3.72
C TRP A 132 -2.13 2.38 3.52
N LYS A 133 -2.95 3.42 3.29
CA LYS A 133 -4.39 3.28 3.08
C LYS A 133 -4.85 4.18 1.93
N VAL A 134 -5.81 3.70 1.15
CA VAL A 134 -6.31 4.42 -0.02
C VAL A 134 -7.01 5.71 0.39
N SER A 135 -6.59 6.82 -0.21
CA SER A 135 -7.16 8.15 -0.03
C SER A 135 -7.87 8.68 -1.27
N GLY A 136 -7.72 8.03 -2.41
CA GLY A 136 -8.38 8.43 -3.65
C GLY A 136 -8.50 7.27 -4.64
N TYR A 137 -9.57 7.32 -5.45
CA TYR A 137 -9.85 6.38 -6.52
C TYR A 137 -10.52 7.10 -7.69
N PHE A 138 -10.08 6.80 -8.88
CA PHE A 138 -10.66 7.29 -10.12
C PHE A 138 -10.60 6.21 -11.20
N ILE A 139 -11.63 6.11 -12.05
CA ILE A 139 -11.70 5.18 -13.19
C ILE A 139 -12.15 5.92 -14.44
N ARG A 140 -11.52 5.58 -15.58
CA ARG A 140 -11.86 6.13 -16.91
C ARG A 140 -11.69 5.11 -18.01
#